data_0f4d653c0f00bb0d1ec9e27b4c612b25
#
_entry.id   0f4d653c0f00bb0d1ec9e27b4c612b25
#
_cell.length_a   1.000
_cell.length_b   1.000
_cell.length_c   1.000
_cell.angle_alpha   90.00
_cell.angle_beta   90.00
_cell.angle_gamma   90.00
#
_symmetry.space_group_name_H-M   'P 1'
#
loop_
_entity.id
_entity.type
_entity.pdbx_description
1 polymer ?
#
loop_
_entity_poly.entity_id
_entity_poly.type
_entity_poly.pdbx_seq_one_letter_code
_entity_poly.pdbx_strand_id
1 'polypeptide(L)'
;MKEKTLRYPGHIELMRVLRELGLFSRTPIEVSGQRVVPLEVTSALLFPKWTFAPGEADFTVMRVLADGLQHGRRVRMTWDLLDRHDAREDVRSMSRTTAYAATSMVTLLARGAWTEPGVWTPELLAGQPGLVDDFLTEYARRGVTLTARVEPLPG
;
A
#
# COMPACT_ATOMS: atom_id res chain seq x y z
N MET A 1 8.05 -14.87 -1.36
CA MET A 1 7.75 -13.42 -1.45
C MET A 1 8.40 -12.69 -0.28
N LYS A 2 8.92 -11.48 -0.50
CA LYS A 2 9.43 -10.60 0.56
C LYS A 2 8.76 -9.24 0.37
N GLU A 3 8.17 -8.69 1.43
CA GLU A 3 7.58 -7.37 1.45
C GLU A 3 8.40 -6.45 2.36
N LYS A 4 8.56 -5.20 1.95
CA LYS A 4 9.24 -4.17 2.73
C LYS A 4 8.48 -2.85 2.60
N THR A 5 8.13 -2.27 3.72
CA THR A 5 7.57 -0.92 3.75
C THR A 5 8.70 0.11 3.83
N LEU A 6 8.68 1.08 2.92
CA LEU A 6 9.63 2.18 2.93
C LEU A 6 9.21 3.23 3.96
N ARG A 7 10.19 3.77 4.66
CA ARG A 7 10.02 4.88 5.61
C ARG A 7 11.17 5.86 5.45
N TYR A 8 10.97 7.10 5.84
CA TYR A 8 12.05 8.08 5.91
C TYR A 8 13.15 7.62 6.87
N PRO A 9 14.42 7.97 6.60
CA PRO A 9 15.53 7.67 7.49
C PRO A 9 15.25 8.15 8.93
N GLY A 10 15.63 7.34 9.92
CA GLY A 10 15.41 7.63 11.34
C GLY A 10 14.04 7.20 11.90
N HIS A 11 13.03 6.98 11.05
CA HIS A 11 11.69 6.65 11.53
C HIS A 11 11.65 5.30 12.29
N ILE A 12 12.29 4.27 11.75
CA ILE A 12 12.27 2.93 12.36
C ILE A 12 13.07 2.91 13.68
N GLU A 13 14.18 3.62 13.74
CA GLU A 13 14.98 3.77 14.96
C GLU A 13 14.18 4.44 16.07
N LEU A 14 13.45 5.51 15.74
CA LEU A 14 12.56 6.18 16.70
C LEU A 14 11.45 5.23 17.19
N MET A 15 10.78 4.53 16.27
CA MET A 15 9.73 3.56 16.65
C MET A 15 10.28 2.43 17.50
N ARG A 16 11.50 1.96 17.24
CA ARG A 16 12.17 0.94 18.04
C ARG A 16 12.41 1.42 19.46
N VAL A 17 12.93 2.63 19.64
CA VAL A 17 13.17 3.23 20.96
C VAL A 17 11.87 3.37 21.74
N LEU A 18 10.80 3.91 21.13
CA LEU A 18 9.50 4.04 21.81
C LEU A 18 8.94 2.68 22.23
N ARG A 19 9.12 1.64 21.41
CA ARG A 19 8.70 0.28 21.73
C ARG A 19 9.51 -0.30 22.88
N GLU A 20 10.84 -0.17 22.86
CA GLU A 20 11.74 -0.68 23.91
C GLU A 20 11.49 0.00 25.26
N LEU A 21 11.12 1.27 25.26
CA LEU A 21 10.69 2.00 26.45
C LEU A 21 9.29 1.60 26.96
N GLY A 22 8.58 0.73 26.23
CA GLY A 22 7.25 0.26 26.63
C GLY A 22 6.10 1.21 26.30
N LEU A 23 6.35 2.29 25.53
CA LEU A 23 5.32 3.29 25.17
C LEU A 23 4.21 2.74 24.28
N PHE A 24 4.41 1.57 23.65
CA PHE A 24 3.38 0.86 22.88
C PHE A 24 2.74 -0.31 23.66
N SER A 25 3.01 -0.43 24.98
CA SER A 25 2.40 -1.45 25.81
C SER A 25 0.91 -1.18 26.03
N ARG A 26 0.12 -2.24 25.92
CA ARG A 26 -1.31 -2.24 26.31
C ARG A 26 -1.51 -2.65 27.78
N THR A 27 -0.45 -3.11 28.43
CA THR A 27 -0.49 -3.46 29.86
C THR A 27 -0.50 -2.18 30.68
N PRO A 28 -1.53 -1.96 31.49
CA PRO A 28 -1.58 -0.78 32.34
C PRO A 28 -0.43 -0.73 33.35
N ILE A 29 0.07 0.46 33.63
CA ILE A 29 1.03 0.76 34.67
C ILE A 29 0.41 1.73 35.68
N GLU A 30 0.93 1.76 36.89
CA GLU A 30 0.50 2.73 37.88
C GLU A 30 1.42 3.96 37.84
N VAL A 31 0.82 5.14 37.71
CA VAL A 31 1.52 6.43 37.73
C VAL A 31 0.81 7.37 38.68
N SER A 32 1.48 7.75 39.78
CA SER A 32 0.91 8.65 40.79
C SER A 32 -0.47 8.21 41.30
N GLY A 33 -0.65 6.89 41.52
CA GLY A 33 -1.91 6.31 42.01
C GLY A 33 -3.02 6.18 40.96
N GLN A 34 -2.71 6.46 39.70
CA GLN A 34 -3.63 6.29 38.56
C GLN A 34 -3.19 5.17 37.63
N ARG A 35 -4.15 4.40 37.16
CA ARG A 35 -3.90 3.33 36.19
C ARG A 35 -3.88 3.90 34.78
N VAL A 36 -2.74 3.80 34.12
CA VAL A 36 -2.50 4.39 32.79
C VAL A 36 -2.07 3.31 31.81
N VAL A 37 -2.62 3.33 30.59
CA VAL A 37 -2.19 2.49 29.48
C VAL A 37 -1.19 3.28 28.60
N PRO A 38 0.10 2.88 28.55
CA PRO A 38 1.11 3.64 27.80
C PRO A 38 0.76 3.90 26.36
N LEU A 39 0.18 2.92 25.64
CA LEU A 39 -0.23 3.08 24.26
C LEU A 39 -1.29 4.17 24.07
N GLU A 40 -2.23 4.31 24.98
CA GLU A 40 -3.28 5.33 24.90
C GLU A 40 -2.69 6.74 25.03
N VAL A 41 -1.79 6.92 26.00
CA VAL A 41 -1.07 8.19 26.18
C VAL A 41 -0.22 8.50 24.96
N THR A 42 0.54 7.53 24.47
CA THR A 42 1.38 7.68 23.30
C THR A 42 0.54 8.07 22.05
N SER A 43 -0.59 7.40 21.84
CA SER A 43 -1.50 7.70 20.75
C SER A 43 -2.09 9.12 20.85
N ALA A 44 -2.52 9.51 22.05
CA ALA A 44 -3.05 10.85 22.29
C ALA A 44 -2.03 11.97 22.01
N LEU A 45 -0.74 11.71 22.25
CA LEU A 45 0.34 12.65 21.97
C LEU A 45 0.78 12.68 20.51
N LEU A 46 0.82 11.51 19.85
CA LEU A 46 1.36 11.39 18.51
C LEU A 46 0.34 11.68 17.41
N PHE A 47 -0.90 11.22 17.53
CA PHE A 47 -1.89 11.35 16.45
C PHE A 47 -2.16 12.79 16.02
N PRO A 48 -2.30 13.77 16.90
CA PRO A 48 -2.46 15.16 16.49
C PRO A 48 -1.26 15.71 15.70
N LYS A 49 -0.07 15.14 15.92
CA LYS A 49 1.18 15.55 15.23
C LYS A 49 1.40 14.82 13.91
N TRP A 50 0.71 13.68 13.72
CA TRP A 50 0.80 12.86 12.52
C TRP A 50 -0.40 13.04 11.56
N THR A 51 -1.23 13.99 11.86
CA THR A 51 -2.30 14.41 10.96
C THR A 51 -1.72 15.36 9.91
N PHE A 52 -2.08 15.15 8.66
CA PHE A 52 -1.72 16.07 7.59
C PHE A 52 -2.27 17.47 7.85
N ALA A 53 -1.47 18.48 7.60
CA ALA A 53 -1.93 19.85 7.58
C ALA A 53 -2.92 20.08 6.40
N PRO A 54 -3.82 21.07 6.50
CA PRO A 54 -4.65 21.47 5.36
C PRO A 54 -3.79 21.77 4.13
N GLY A 55 -4.11 21.16 2.99
CA GLY A 55 -3.36 21.31 1.74
C GLY A 55 -2.03 20.58 1.67
N GLU A 56 -1.64 19.83 2.69
CA GLU A 56 -0.43 19.02 2.66
C GLU A 56 -0.61 17.84 1.71
N ALA A 57 0.26 17.78 0.69
CA ALA A 57 0.26 16.75 -0.33
C ALA A 57 1.03 15.51 0.12
N ASP A 58 0.54 14.34 -0.29
CA ASP A 58 1.24 13.07 -0.12
C ASP A 58 1.64 12.47 -1.48
N PHE A 59 2.42 11.43 -1.42
CA PHE A 59 2.71 10.57 -2.57
C PHE A 59 2.88 9.11 -2.14
N THR A 60 2.61 8.20 -3.06
CA THR A 60 2.79 6.76 -2.88
C THR A 60 3.81 6.24 -3.87
N VAL A 61 4.80 5.50 -3.38
CA VAL A 61 5.73 4.74 -4.22
C VAL A 61 5.57 3.26 -3.94
N MET A 62 5.55 2.46 -5.01
CA MET A 62 5.57 1.01 -4.91
C MET A 62 6.47 0.44 -6.01
N ARG A 63 7.24 -0.58 -5.67
CA ARG A 63 7.98 -1.38 -6.65
C ARG A 63 7.72 -2.85 -6.39
N VAL A 64 7.29 -3.55 -7.42
CA VAL A 64 7.16 -5.01 -7.42
C VAL A 64 8.23 -5.59 -8.33
N LEU A 65 8.95 -6.59 -7.83
CA LEU A 65 9.98 -7.32 -8.58
C LEU A 65 9.62 -8.80 -8.62
N ALA A 66 9.66 -9.38 -9.81
CA ALA A 66 9.49 -10.81 -10.00
C ALA A 66 10.61 -11.34 -10.91
N ASP A 67 11.38 -12.30 -10.41
CA ASP A 67 12.39 -13.01 -11.19
C ASP A 67 11.82 -14.37 -11.63
N GLY A 68 11.94 -14.70 -12.92
CA GLY A 68 11.37 -15.91 -13.45
C GLY A 68 11.88 -16.27 -14.85
N LEU A 69 11.17 -17.18 -15.49
CA LEU A 69 11.41 -17.58 -16.88
C LEU A 69 10.31 -17.05 -17.78
N GLN A 70 10.68 -16.35 -18.83
CA GLN A 70 9.79 -15.94 -19.90
C GLN A 70 10.34 -16.50 -21.23
N HIS A 71 9.57 -17.33 -21.89
CA HIS A 71 10.00 -18.03 -23.12
C HIS A 71 11.35 -18.75 -22.96
N GLY A 72 11.58 -19.41 -21.82
CA GLY A 72 12.80 -20.15 -21.50
C GLY A 72 14.02 -19.29 -21.12
N ARG A 73 13.91 -17.97 -21.07
CA ARG A 73 14.98 -17.05 -20.67
C ARG A 73 14.72 -16.48 -19.29
N ARG A 74 15.77 -16.38 -18.48
CA ARG A 74 15.68 -15.73 -17.16
C ARG A 74 15.44 -14.23 -17.35
N VAL A 75 14.42 -13.72 -16.71
CA VAL A 75 14.07 -12.30 -16.75
C VAL A 75 13.71 -11.79 -15.37
N ARG A 76 13.87 -10.48 -15.18
CA ARG A 76 13.27 -9.71 -14.10
C ARG A 76 12.15 -8.85 -14.68
N MET A 77 10.98 -8.99 -14.10
CA MET A 77 9.87 -8.08 -14.32
C MET A 77 9.80 -7.09 -13.18
N THR A 78 9.68 -5.81 -13.50
CA THR A 78 9.55 -4.73 -12.53
C THR A 78 8.30 -3.94 -12.85
N TRP A 79 7.49 -3.68 -11.82
CA TRP A 79 6.38 -2.73 -11.89
C TRP A 79 6.64 -1.61 -10.89
N ASP A 80 6.65 -0.38 -11.40
CA ASP A 80 6.83 0.84 -10.61
C ASP A 80 5.55 1.64 -10.59
N LEU A 81 5.16 2.12 -9.43
CA LEU A 81 4.11 3.09 -9.22
C LEU A 81 4.68 4.30 -8.50
N LEU A 82 4.40 5.48 -9.02
CA LEU A 82 4.53 6.76 -8.34
C LEU A 82 3.23 7.52 -8.53
N ASP A 83 2.40 7.58 -7.51
CA ASP A 83 1.19 8.38 -7.49
C ASP A 83 1.36 9.58 -6.54
N ARG A 84 0.70 10.68 -6.84
CA ARG A 84 0.76 11.93 -6.08
C ARG A 84 -0.63 12.40 -5.72
N HIS A 85 -0.72 13.21 -4.68
CA HIS A 85 -1.92 13.97 -4.36
C HIS A 85 -2.51 14.64 -5.61
N ASP A 86 -3.78 14.43 -5.84
CA ASP A 86 -4.53 15.14 -6.87
C ASP A 86 -5.03 16.47 -6.30
N ALA A 87 -4.31 17.54 -6.61
CA ALA A 87 -4.65 18.88 -6.11
C ALA A 87 -5.95 19.44 -6.70
N ARG A 88 -6.41 18.90 -7.85
CA ARG A 88 -7.64 19.35 -8.49
C ARG A 88 -8.89 18.84 -7.75
N GLU A 89 -8.85 17.55 -7.41
CA GLU A 89 -9.96 16.88 -6.73
C GLU A 89 -9.75 16.85 -5.20
N ASP A 90 -8.62 17.39 -4.72
CA ASP A 90 -8.16 17.33 -3.32
C ASP A 90 -8.16 15.90 -2.74
N VAL A 91 -7.70 14.94 -3.53
CA VAL A 91 -7.66 13.53 -3.13
C VAL A 91 -6.21 13.07 -2.95
N ARG A 92 -5.90 12.61 -1.75
CA ARG A 92 -4.55 12.13 -1.40
C ARG A 92 -4.19 10.84 -2.12
N SER A 93 -2.90 10.69 -2.42
CA SER A 93 -2.34 9.55 -3.12
C SER A 93 -2.65 8.23 -2.39
N MET A 94 -2.52 8.18 -1.06
CA MET A 94 -2.86 7.00 -0.27
C MET A 94 -4.33 6.59 -0.47
N SER A 95 -5.24 7.56 -0.49
CA SER A 95 -6.68 7.30 -0.73
C SER A 95 -6.92 6.83 -2.17
N ARG A 96 -6.28 7.47 -3.15
CA ARG A 96 -6.40 7.11 -4.58
C ARG A 96 -5.93 5.68 -4.82
N THR A 97 -4.69 5.35 -4.41
CA THR A 97 -4.09 4.05 -4.66
C THR A 97 -4.82 2.91 -3.95
N THR A 98 -5.43 3.17 -2.81
CA THR A 98 -6.21 2.17 -2.05
C THR A 98 -7.64 2.04 -2.57
N ALA A 99 -8.39 3.15 -2.61
CA ALA A 99 -9.80 3.12 -2.96
C ALA A 99 -10.04 2.82 -4.45
N TYR A 100 -9.18 3.33 -5.34
CA TYR A 100 -9.33 3.07 -6.76
C TYR A 100 -9.03 1.63 -7.15
N ALA A 101 -8.16 0.93 -6.42
CA ALA A 101 -7.97 -0.50 -6.61
C ALA A 101 -9.27 -1.26 -6.33
N ALA A 102 -9.92 -0.99 -5.20
CA ALA A 102 -11.19 -1.62 -4.85
C ALA A 102 -12.31 -1.25 -5.84
N THR A 103 -12.47 0.04 -6.18
CA THR A 103 -13.54 0.48 -7.09
C THR A 103 -13.30 0.06 -8.53
N SER A 104 -12.06 -0.17 -8.97
CA SER A 104 -11.77 -0.78 -10.27
C SER A 104 -12.32 -2.20 -10.34
N MET A 105 -12.08 -3.03 -9.31
CA MET A 105 -12.67 -4.37 -9.25
C MET A 105 -14.20 -4.33 -9.24
N VAL A 106 -14.81 -3.44 -8.46
CA VAL A 106 -16.27 -3.27 -8.45
C VAL A 106 -16.79 -2.93 -9.86
N THR A 107 -16.09 -2.07 -10.59
CA THR A 107 -16.46 -1.73 -11.98
C THR A 107 -16.38 -2.93 -12.92
N LEU A 108 -15.34 -3.76 -12.79
CA LEU A 108 -15.19 -4.99 -13.58
C LEU A 108 -16.29 -6.00 -13.27
N LEU A 109 -16.61 -6.19 -11.99
CA LEU A 109 -17.72 -7.05 -11.56
C LEU A 109 -19.07 -6.56 -12.13
N ALA A 110 -19.33 -5.25 -12.05
CA ALA A 110 -20.55 -4.65 -12.58
C ALA A 110 -20.69 -4.80 -14.10
N ARG A 111 -19.57 -4.88 -14.84
CA ARG A 111 -19.53 -5.13 -16.28
C ARG A 111 -19.58 -6.63 -16.65
N GLY A 112 -19.61 -7.51 -15.66
CA GLY A 112 -19.61 -8.95 -15.90
C GLY A 112 -18.26 -9.53 -16.33
N ALA A 113 -17.15 -8.81 -16.12
CA ALA A 113 -15.80 -9.32 -16.40
C ALA A 113 -15.42 -10.50 -15.51
N TRP A 114 -16.08 -10.60 -14.36
CA TRP A 114 -15.99 -11.74 -13.45
C TRP A 114 -17.35 -11.99 -12.81
N THR A 115 -17.85 -13.22 -12.86
CA THR A 115 -19.20 -13.56 -12.40
C THR A 115 -19.25 -14.76 -11.46
N GLU A 116 -18.12 -15.44 -11.23
CA GLU A 116 -18.10 -16.59 -10.33
C GLU A 116 -18.28 -16.16 -8.87
N PRO A 117 -19.22 -16.76 -8.13
CA PRO A 117 -19.45 -16.45 -6.73
C PRO A 117 -18.33 -17.02 -5.86
N GLY A 118 -18.08 -16.39 -4.72
CA GLY A 118 -17.11 -16.85 -3.74
C GLY A 118 -16.14 -15.78 -3.26
N VAL A 119 -15.12 -16.20 -2.52
CA VAL A 119 -14.00 -15.35 -2.09
C VAL A 119 -12.80 -15.66 -2.96
N TRP A 120 -12.34 -14.65 -3.69
CA TRP A 120 -11.25 -14.76 -4.64
C TRP A 120 -10.10 -13.86 -4.21
N THR A 121 -8.91 -14.44 -4.04
CA THR A 121 -7.70 -13.66 -3.77
C THR A 121 -7.17 -13.03 -5.06
N PRO A 122 -6.43 -11.91 -4.99
CA PRO A 122 -5.84 -11.28 -6.17
C PRO A 122 -4.97 -12.24 -6.99
N GLU A 123 -4.27 -13.18 -6.35
CA GLU A 123 -3.43 -14.19 -7.01
C GLU A 123 -4.25 -15.15 -7.86
N LEU A 124 -5.42 -15.55 -7.40
CA LEU A 124 -6.34 -16.41 -8.15
C LEU A 124 -6.97 -15.66 -9.32
N LEU A 125 -7.36 -14.40 -9.08
CA LEU A 125 -7.92 -13.52 -10.12
C LEU A 125 -6.87 -13.21 -11.20
N ALA A 126 -5.60 -13.06 -10.83
CA ALA A 126 -4.51 -12.82 -11.77
C ALA A 126 -4.28 -13.99 -12.75
N GLY A 127 -4.71 -15.20 -12.41
CA GLY A 127 -4.72 -16.36 -13.30
C GLY A 127 -5.79 -16.31 -14.39
N GLN A 128 -6.74 -15.36 -14.33
CA GLN A 128 -7.79 -15.24 -15.32
C GLN A 128 -7.34 -14.43 -16.53
N PRO A 129 -7.51 -14.95 -17.76
CA PRO A 129 -7.08 -14.27 -18.98
C PRO A 129 -7.68 -12.87 -19.10
N GLY A 130 -6.85 -11.86 -19.29
CA GLY A 130 -7.25 -10.47 -19.55
C GLY A 130 -7.69 -9.67 -18.31
N LEU A 131 -8.03 -10.32 -17.19
CA LEU A 131 -8.59 -9.61 -16.02
C LEU A 131 -7.61 -8.62 -15.40
N VAL A 132 -6.31 -8.95 -15.37
CA VAL A 132 -5.27 -8.02 -14.89
C VAL A 132 -5.14 -6.80 -15.79
N ASP A 133 -5.16 -7.00 -17.12
CA ASP A 133 -5.06 -5.92 -18.09
C ASP A 133 -6.28 -4.99 -18.01
N ASP A 134 -7.46 -5.56 -17.86
CA ASP A 134 -8.71 -4.82 -17.65
C ASP A 134 -8.65 -4.02 -16.33
N PHE A 135 -8.16 -4.63 -15.26
CA PHE A 135 -7.97 -3.95 -13.97
C PHE A 135 -6.98 -2.78 -14.09
N LEU A 136 -5.82 -3.00 -14.70
CA LEU A 136 -4.81 -1.95 -14.89
C LEU A 136 -5.33 -0.82 -15.80
N THR A 137 -6.16 -1.16 -16.78
CA THR A 137 -6.83 -0.17 -17.65
C THR A 137 -7.81 0.70 -16.85
N GLU A 138 -8.65 0.09 -16.00
CA GLU A 138 -9.58 0.83 -15.15
C GLU A 138 -8.83 1.69 -14.11
N TYR A 139 -7.71 1.20 -13.60
CA TYR A 139 -6.88 1.92 -12.64
C TYR A 139 -6.22 3.14 -13.30
N ALA A 140 -5.69 2.96 -14.51
CA ALA A 140 -5.10 4.03 -15.31
C ALA A 140 -6.13 5.12 -15.71
N ARG A 141 -7.39 4.76 -15.98
CA ARG A 141 -8.48 5.73 -16.24
C ARG A 141 -8.72 6.69 -15.08
N ARG A 142 -8.34 6.27 -13.87
CA ARG A 142 -8.40 7.10 -12.65
C ARG A 142 -7.09 7.83 -12.37
N GLY A 143 -6.15 7.79 -13.34
CA GLY A 143 -4.86 8.47 -13.26
C GLY A 143 -3.81 7.75 -12.40
N VAL A 144 -4.05 6.49 -12.00
CA VAL A 144 -3.06 5.70 -11.27
C VAL A 144 -2.46 4.66 -12.22
N THR A 145 -1.16 4.78 -12.50
CA THR A 145 -0.48 3.97 -13.52
C THR A 145 0.70 3.20 -12.94
N LEU A 146 0.79 1.93 -13.31
CA LEU A 146 1.98 1.11 -13.08
C LEU A 146 2.82 1.04 -14.35
N THR A 147 4.10 1.35 -14.25
CA THR A 147 5.06 1.22 -15.35
C THR A 147 5.75 -0.13 -15.27
N ALA A 148 5.57 -0.97 -16.29
CA ALA A 148 6.19 -2.28 -16.37
C ALA A 148 7.49 -2.25 -17.18
N ARG A 149 8.50 -3.03 -16.72
CA ARG A 149 9.75 -3.28 -17.44
C ARG A 149 10.11 -4.75 -17.36
N VAL A 150 10.71 -5.28 -18.42
CA VAL A 150 11.26 -6.64 -18.45
C VAL A 150 12.73 -6.55 -18.85
N GLU A 151 13.59 -7.09 -18.02
CA GLU A 151 15.05 -7.08 -18.22
C GLU A 151 15.59 -8.50 -18.18
N PRO A 152 16.50 -8.89 -19.10
CA PRO A 152 17.16 -10.19 -19.03
C PRO A 152 18.05 -10.27 -17.79
N LEU A 153 18.04 -11.42 -17.13
CA LEU A 153 18.97 -11.74 -16.06
C LEU A 153 20.12 -12.58 -16.60
N PRO A 154 21.35 -12.39 -16.09
CA PRO A 154 22.44 -13.26 -16.40
C PRO A 154 22.11 -14.72 -16.04
N GLY A 155 22.64 -15.63 -16.86
CA GLY A 155 22.49 -17.08 -16.67
C GLY A 155 23.13 -17.61 -15.40
#